data_9e11a53a09582d035c00fbd884f0d073
#
_entry.id   9e11a53a09582d035c00fbd884f0d073
#
_cell.length_a   1.000
_cell.length_b   1.000
_cell.length_c   1.000
_cell.angle_alpha   90.00
_cell.angle_beta   90.00
_cell.angle_gamma   90.00
#
_symmetry.space_group_name_H-M   'P 1'
#
loop_
_entity.id
_entity.type
_entity.pdbx_description
1 polymer ?
#
loop_
_entity_poly.entity_id
_entity_poly.type
_entity_poly.pdbx_seq_one_letter_code
_entity_poly.pdbx_strand_id
1 'polypeptide(L)'
;MEDVIYKNADNGYTVINLGCDEGLIAVVGNLGDVNEGERLSLRGGWITSPKYGRQFKAAMCERSMPETESEISAYLGSGVIKGLGPAIAKKIVKQFGTEALDIIDNDCMQLTVIKGITSDKALYISNEYHKITGVNEVIKFLGEYNFGPAHAISVWSAFEHDSIKQIKTNPYILCLSLIHISEP
;
A
#
# COMPACT_ATOMS: atom_id res chain seq x y z
N MET A 1 10.98 -2.88 1.21
CA MET A 1 11.40 -1.94 0.15
C MET A 1 12.08 -0.75 0.80
N GLU A 2 13.25 -0.34 0.28
CA GLU A 2 14.07 0.71 0.90
C GLU A 2 13.74 2.11 0.37
N ASP A 3 13.61 2.24 -0.98
CA ASP A 3 13.54 3.56 -1.59
C ASP A 3 12.86 3.50 -2.98
N VAL A 4 12.09 4.53 -3.32
CA VAL A 4 11.49 4.73 -4.65
C VAL A 4 12.35 5.72 -5.44
N ILE A 5 13.09 5.22 -6.43
CA ILE A 5 14.00 6.04 -7.25
C ILE A 5 13.23 6.86 -8.29
N TYR A 6 12.25 6.24 -8.94
CA TYR A 6 11.48 6.86 -10.01
C TYR A 6 10.09 6.25 -10.12
N LYS A 7 9.10 7.10 -10.38
CA LYS A 7 7.72 6.68 -10.62
C LYS A 7 7.12 7.50 -11.74
N ASN A 8 6.55 6.81 -12.71
CA ASN A 8 5.78 7.44 -13.79
C ASN A 8 4.29 7.30 -13.50
N ALA A 9 3.61 8.43 -13.30
CA ALA A 9 2.20 8.45 -12.95
C ALA A 9 1.27 8.01 -14.11
N ASP A 10 1.72 8.19 -15.37
CA ASP A 10 0.87 7.93 -16.54
C ASP A 10 0.76 6.44 -16.87
N ASN A 11 1.84 5.67 -16.66
CA ASN A 11 1.90 4.26 -17.04
C ASN A 11 2.20 3.31 -15.87
N GLY A 12 2.36 3.84 -14.65
CA GLY A 12 2.65 3.07 -13.44
C GLY A 12 4.06 2.45 -13.40
N TYR A 13 4.93 2.78 -14.39
CA TYR A 13 6.30 2.28 -14.39
C TYR A 13 7.10 2.87 -13.24
N THR A 14 7.65 1.99 -12.42
CA THR A 14 8.33 2.36 -11.19
C THR A 14 9.71 1.70 -11.12
N VAL A 15 10.68 2.42 -10.58
CA VAL A 15 12.03 1.93 -10.27
C VAL A 15 12.23 2.08 -8.77
N ILE A 16 12.53 0.98 -8.10
CA ILE A 16 12.75 0.93 -6.66
C ILE A 16 14.07 0.24 -6.31
N ASN A 17 14.58 0.54 -5.12
CA ASN A 17 15.58 -0.27 -4.45
C ASN A 17 14.88 -1.21 -3.46
N LEU A 18 15.02 -2.50 -3.68
CA LEU A 18 14.50 -3.54 -2.81
C LEU A 18 15.64 -4.16 -2.01
N GLY A 19 15.55 -4.11 -0.69
CA GLY A 19 16.44 -4.85 0.20
C GLY A 19 16.05 -6.33 0.22
N CYS A 20 17.02 -7.20 0.04
CA CYS A 20 16.89 -8.65 0.19
C CYS A 20 18.14 -9.20 0.89
N ASP A 21 18.15 -10.51 1.18
CA ASP A 21 19.26 -11.17 1.88
C ASP A 21 20.61 -11.01 1.15
N GLU A 22 20.58 -10.84 -0.18
CA GLU A 22 21.76 -10.64 -1.02
C GLU A 22 22.19 -9.15 -1.13
N GLY A 23 21.46 -8.22 -0.51
CA GLY A 23 21.70 -6.78 -0.57
C GLY A 23 20.61 -6.00 -1.30
N LEU A 24 20.96 -4.79 -1.76
CA LEU A 24 20.06 -3.92 -2.52
C LEU A 24 19.98 -4.33 -3.99
N ILE A 25 18.76 -4.51 -4.47
CA ILE A 25 18.47 -4.86 -5.86
C ILE A 25 17.64 -3.75 -6.49
N ALA A 26 18.08 -3.26 -7.66
CA ALA A 26 17.25 -2.37 -8.47
C ALA A 26 16.14 -3.17 -9.15
N VAL A 27 14.90 -2.84 -8.86
CA VAL A 27 13.72 -3.46 -9.46
C VAL A 27 13.01 -2.46 -10.35
N VAL A 28 12.60 -2.92 -11.52
CA VAL A 28 11.90 -2.11 -12.53
C VAL A 28 10.64 -2.84 -13.00
N GLY A 29 9.57 -2.10 -13.20
CA GLY A 29 8.33 -2.67 -13.71
C GLY A 29 7.11 -1.81 -13.42
N ASN A 30 5.95 -2.31 -13.77
CA ASN A 30 4.69 -1.71 -13.36
C ASN A 30 4.33 -2.24 -11.96
N LEU A 31 4.81 -1.55 -10.91
CA LEU A 31 4.66 -1.98 -9.52
C LEU A 31 3.44 -1.36 -8.84
N GLY A 32 2.74 -0.45 -9.56
CA GLY A 32 1.65 0.32 -8.99
C GLY A 32 2.14 1.33 -7.95
N ASP A 33 1.32 1.58 -6.95
CA ASP A 33 1.59 2.60 -5.91
C ASP A 33 2.32 1.99 -4.71
N VAL A 34 3.60 1.67 -4.87
CA VAL A 34 4.46 1.12 -3.81
C VAL A 34 5.01 2.22 -2.92
N ASN A 35 5.15 1.94 -1.62
CA ASN A 35 5.65 2.87 -0.61
C ASN A 35 6.83 2.26 0.15
N GLU A 36 7.68 3.15 0.68
CA GLU A 36 8.80 2.74 1.55
C GLU A 36 8.30 1.94 2.76
N GLY A 37 9.04 0.92 3.15
CA GLY A 37 8.70 0.01 4.24
C GLY A 37 7.79 -1.15 3.85
N GLU A 38 7.13 -1.12 2.69
CA GLU A 38 6.33 -2.25 2.23
C GLU A 38 7.20 -3.48 1.93
N ARG A 39 6.68 -4.66 2.28
CA ARG A 39 7.27 -5.94 1.88
C ARG A 39 6.67 -6.36 0.53
N LEU A 40 7.53 -6.63 -0.44
CA LEU A 40 7.12 -6.99 -1.79
C LEU A 40 7.59 -8.40 -2.14
N SER A 41 6.68 -9.20 -2.66
CA SER A 41 6.98 -10.47 -3.32
C SER A 41 6.91 -10.26 -4.83
N LEU A 42 8.04 -10.46 -5.51
CA LEU A 42 8.17 -10.16 -6.92
C LEU A 42 8.39 -11.43 -7.73
N ARG A 43 7.68 -11.54 -8.84
CA ARG A 43 7.96 -12.54 -9.87
C ARG A 43 8.37 -11.84 -11.14
N GLY A 44 9.44 -12.31 -11.77
CA GLY A 44 9.98 -11.67 -12.97
C GLY A 44 11.31 -12.29 -13.41
N GLY A 45 12.11 -11.50 -14.11
CA GLY A 45 13.39 -11.95 -14.63
C GLY A 45 14.48 -10.89 -14.51
N TRP A 46 15.72 -11.35 -14.48
CA TRP A 46 16.87 -10.47 -14.51
C TRP A 46 17.09 -9.91 -15.92
N ILE A 47 17.34 -8.62 -15.99
CA ILE A 47 17.72 -7.92 -17.22
C ILE A 47 19.02 -7.15 -16.98
N THR A 48 19.75 -6.87 -18.03
CA THR A 48 20.93 -6.01 -17.97
C THR A 48 20.69 -4.78 -18.83
N SER A 49 20.64 -3.62 -18.17
CA SER A 49 20.56 -2.33 -18.85
C SER A 49 21.97 -1.82 -19.17
N PRO A 50 22.23 -1.32 -20.40
CA PRO A 50 23.53 -0.72 -20.74
C PRO A 50 23.90 0.47 -19.85
N LYS A 51 22.89 1.20 -19.35
CA LYS A 51 23.08 2.42 -18.55
C LYS A 51 23.05 2.17 -17.03
N TYR A 52 22.24 1.20 -16.59
CA TYR A 52 21.94 1.00 -15.16
C TYR A 52 22.40 -0.36 -14.62
N GLY A 53 23.09 -1.17 -15.45
CA GLY A 53 23.58 -2.48 -15.04
C GLY A 53 22.47 -3.52 -14.86
N ARG A 54 22.71 -4.47 -13.94
CA ARG A 54 21.81 -5.58 -13.67
C ARG A 54 20.61 -5.11 -12.86
N GLN A 55 19.41 -5.39 -13.36
CA GLN A 55 18.15 -5.02 -12.73
C GLN A 55 17.17 -6.20 -12.75
N PHE A 56 16.25 -6.26 -11.80
CA PHE A 56 15.17 -7.23 -11.80
C PHE A 56 13.92 -6.61 -12.42
N LYS A 57 13.47 -7.15 -13.56
CA LYS A 57 12.24 -6.72 -14.21
C LYS A 57 11.07 -7.53 -13.62
N ALA A 58 10.26 -6.87 -12.81
CA ALA A 58 9.07 -7.47 -12.24
C ALA A 58 7.96 -7.58 -13.29
N ALA A 59 7.41 -8.78 -13.43
CA ALA A 59 6.20 -9.05 -14.20
C ALA A 59 4.96 -9.06 -13.30
N MET A 60 5.13 -9.44 -12.02
CA MET A 60 4.11 -9.46 -10.99
C MET A 60 4.69 -8.92 -9.69
N CYS A 61 3.91 -8.12 -8.98
CA CYS A 61 4.23 -7.57 -7.67
C CYS A 61 3.08 -7.85 -6.71
N GLU A 62 3.34 -8.65 -5.69
CA GLU A 62 2.42 -8.88 -4.57
C GLU A 62 2.94 -8.11 -3.36
N ARG A 63 2.06 -7.47 -2.62
CA ARG A 63 2.38 -6.71 -1.41
C ARG A 63 1.97 -7.50 -0.20
N SER A 64 2.80 -7.48 0.83
CA SER A 64 2.46 -7.93 2.16
C SER A 64 2.65 -6.82 3.16
N MET A 65 1.89 -6.88 4.24
CA MET A 65 2.04 -5.93 5.33
C MET A 65 3.43 -6.08 5.99
N PRO A 66 4.02 -4.98 6.49
CA PRO A 66 5.26 -5.03 7.22
C PRO A 66 5.08 -5.83 8.52
N GLU A 67 6.06 -6.67 8.86
CA GLU A 67 6.02 -7.58 10.01
C GLU A 67 7.03 -7.20 11.10
N THR A 68 8.12 -6.53 10.73
CA THR A 68 9.15 -6.11 11.69
C THR A 68 8.93 -4.67 12.15
N GLU A 69 9.38 -4.34 13.36
CA GLU A 69 9.31 -2.97 13.90
C GLU A 69 9.94 -1.93 12.96
N SER A 70 11.06 -2.28 12.33
CA SER A 70 11.75 -1.40 11.38
C SER A 70 10.90 -1.12 10.14
N GLU A 71 10.32 -2.17 9.55
CA GLU A 71 9.42 -2.06 8.38
C GLU A 71 8.15 -1.28 8.74
N ILE A 72 7.53 -1.57 9.89
CA ILE A 72 6.34 -0.87 10.38
C ILE A 72 6.66 0.61 10.60
N SER A 73 7.80 0.94 11.20
CA SER A 73 8.22 2.32 11.43
C SER A 73 8.45 3.06 10.11
N ALA A 74 9.08 2.42 9.12
CA ALA A 74 9.29 2.98 7.79
C ALA A 74 7.96 3.18 7.06
N TYR A 75 7.09 2.16 7.07
CA TYR A 75 5.76 2.22 6.45
C TYR A 75 4.90 3.35 7.03
N LEU A 76 4.77 3.41 8.35
CA LEU A 76 4.00 4.47 9.02
C LEU A 76 4.62 5.85 8.80
N GLY A 77 5.95 5.93 8.71
CA GLY A 77 6.70 7.18 8.53
C GLY A 77 6.79 7.67 7.09
N SER A 78 6.49 6.84 6.09
CA SER A 78 6.59 7.17 4.66
C SER A 78 5.60 8.25 4.19
N GLY A 79 4.60 8.60 5.03
CA GLY A 79 3.54 9.55 4.68
C GLY A 79 2.34 8.89 3.98
N VAL A 80 2.33 7.56 3.87
CA VAL A 80 1.20 6.78 3.32
C VAL A 80 -0.09 7.04 4.10
N ILE A 81 0.03 7.22 5.43
CA ILE A 81 -1.08 7.62 6.30
C ILE A 81 -0.99 9.12 6.54
N LYS A 82 -1.95 9.87 6.04
CA LYS A 82 -2.00 11.31 6.24
C LYS A 82 -2.07 11.68 7.73
N GLY A 83 -1.31 12.70 8.13
CA GLY A 83 -1.25 13.15 9.53
C GLY A 83 -0.31 12.33 10.42
N LEU A 84 0.34 11.30 9.90
CA LEU A 84 1.29 10.46 10.59
C LEU A 84 2.70 10.64 9.98
N GLY A 85 3.52 11.45 10.62
CA GLY A 85 4.90 11.68 10.19
C GLY A 85 5.91 10.76 10.90
N PRO A 86 7.18 10.73 10.42
CA PRO A 86 8.21 9.82 10.93
C PRO A 86 8.44 9.87 12.44
N ALA A 87 8.32 11.06 13.03
CA ALA A 87 8.51 11.24 14.47
C ALA A 87 7.39 10.58 15.30
N ILE A 88 6.17 10.60 14.81
CA ILE A 88 5.02 9.96 15.47
C ILE A 88 5.07 8.46 15.22
N ALA A 89 5.38 8.02 14.00
CA ALA A 89 5.57 6.63 13.63
C ALA A 89 6.56 5.91 14.56
N LYS A 90 7.75 6.51 14.77
CA LYS A 90 8.75 5.99 15.70
C LYS A 90 8.24 5.86 17.14
N LYS A 91 7.41 6.81 17.60
CA LYS A 91 6.83 6.74 18.96
C LYS A 91 5.79 5.62 19.06
N ILE A 92 4.95 5.42 18.03
CA ILE A 92 3.97 4.36 17.98
C ILE A 92 4.66 3.00 18.02
N VAL A 93 5.64 2.78 17.16
CA VAL A 93 6.36 1.50 17.11
C VAL A 93 7.18 1.27 18.38
N LYS A 94 7.79 2.30 18.96
CA LYS A 94 8.49 2.19 20.25
C LYS A 94 7.56 1.76 21.39
N GLN A 95 6.29 2.17 21.36
CA GLN A 95 5.31 1.87 22.41
C GLN A 95 4.65 0.51 22.22
N PHE A 96 4.36 0.14 20.98
CA PHE A 96 3.50 -1.01 20.64
C PHE A 96 4.23 -2.09 19.83
N GLY A 97 5.47 -1.85 19.40
CA GLY A 97 6.25 -2.82 18.64
C GLY A 97 5.56 -3.26 17.34
N THR A 98 5.53 -4.57 17.12
CA THR A 98 4.89 -5.18 15.96
C THR A 98 3.37 -5.13 15.98
N GLU A 99 2.76 -4.88 17.15
CA GLU A 99 1.29 -4.74 17.31
C GLU A 99 0.78 -3.36 16.87
N ALA A 100 1.67 -2.45 16.48
CA ALA A 100 1.31 -1.07 16.15
C ALA A 100 0.24 -0.97 15.05
N LEU A 101 0.30 -1.81 14.03
CA LEU A 101 -0.69 -1.81 12.94
C LEU A 101 -2.04 -2.35 13.41
N ASP A 102 -2.04 -3.40 14.21
CA ASP A 102 -3.25 -3.99 14.77
C ASP A 102 -3.97 -3.00 15.72
N ILE A 103 -3.21 -2.26 16.51
CA ILE A 103 -3.75 -1.21 17.39
C ILE A 103 -4.35 -0.05 16.57
N ILE A 104 -3.72 0.36 15.47
CA ILE A 104 -4.28 1.39 14.57
C ILE A 104 -5.59 0.89 13.95
N ASP A 105 -5.66 -0.39 13.60
CA ASP A 105 -6.80 -1.02 12.96
C ASP A 105 -7.98 -1.21 13.92
N ASN A 106 -7.73 -1.86 15.06
CA ASN A 106 -8.79 -2.38 15.93
C ASN A 106 -9.01 -1.56 17.21
N ASP A 107 -8.00 -0.86 17.73
CA ASP A 107 -8.12 -0.09 19.00
C ASP A 107 -7.29 1.20 18.99
N CYS A 108 -7.59 2.05 18.03
CA CYS A 108 -6.86 3.30 17.82
C CYS A 108 -6.85 4.24 19.04
N MET A 109 -7.77 4.05 20.00
CA MET A 109 -7.79 4.88 21.20
C MET A 109 -6.57 4.65 22.11
N GLN A 110 -5.92 3.51 22.04
CA GLN A 110 -4.66 3.28 22.74
C GLN A 110 -3.55 4.23 22.28
N LEU A 111 -3.61 4.74 21.05
CA LEU A 111 -2.63 5.72 20.54
C LEU A 111 -2.59 7.01 21.38
N THR A 112 -3.66 7.33 22.11
CA THR A 112 -3.73 8.53 22.95
C THR A 112 -2.73 8.55 24.11
N VAL A 113 -2.18 7.39 24.48
CA VAL A 113 -1.10 7.27 25.46
C VAL A 113 0.17 7.99 24.97
N ILE A 114 0.31 8.17 23.67
CA ILE A 114 1.47 8.80 23.06
C ILE A 114 1.31 10.32 23.08
N LYS A 115 2.24 11.00 23.72
CA LYS A 115 2.24 12.47 23.78
C LYS A 115 2.23 13.09 22.38
N GLY A 116 1.15 13.81 22.08
CA GLY A 116 0.96 14.50 20.79
C GLY A 116 -0.06 13.80 19.88
N ILE A 117 -0.72 12.72 20.36
CA ILE A 117 -1.87 12.10 19.70
C ILE A 117 -3.11 12.36 20.57
N THR A 118 -4.05 13.12 20.07
CA THR A 118 -5.38 13.32 20.64
C THR A 118 -6.34 12.23 20.17
N SER A 119 -7.49 12.08 20.80
CA SER A 119 -8.52 11.12 20.37
C SER A 119 -8.96 11.34 18.91
N ASP A 120 -9.16 12.62 18.53
CA ASP A 120 -9.53 12.95 17.14
C ASP A 120 -8.44 12.56 16.14
N LYS A 121 -7.17 12.77 16.54
CA LYS A 121 -6.05 12.38 15.70
C LYS A 121 -5.88 10.87 15.61
N ALA A 122 -6.14 10.14 16.68
CA ALA A 122 -6.13 8.68 16.69
C ALA A 122 -7.19 8.11 15.74
N LEU A 123 -8.43 8.62 15.81
CA LEU A 123 -9.51 8.26 14.89
C LEU A 123 -9.18 8.62 13.45
N TYR A 124 -8.60 9.80 13.21
CA TYR A 124 -8.20 10.20 11.86
C TYR A 124 -7.14 9.25 11.26
N ILE A 125 -6.12 8.88 12.04
CA ILE A 125 -5.08 7.93 11.62
C ILE A 125 -5.69 6.57 11.29
N SER A 126 -6.57 6.05 12.13
CA SER A 126 -7.25 4.78 11.91
C SER A 126 -8.12 4.81 10.64
N ASN A 127 -8.89 5.86 10.44
CA ASN A 127 -9.72 6.02 9.24
C ASN A 127 -8.88 6.08 7.95
N GLU A 128 -7.75 6.80 7.97
CA GLU A 128 -6.85 6.85 6.79
C GLU A 128 -6.17 5.49 6.55
N TYR A 129 -5.83 4.75 7.61
CA TYR A 129 -5.30 3.40 7.51
C TYR A 129 -6.32 2.43 6.91
N HIS A 130 -7.57 2.45 7.38
CA HIS A 130 -8.66 1.62 6.84
C HIS A 130 -8.95 1.90 5.36
N LYS A 131 -8.86 3.15 4.91
CA LYS A 131 -9.01 3.48 3.49
C LYS A 131 -7.94 2.78 2.65
N ILE A 132 -6.69 2.81 3.11
CA ILE A 132 -5.56 2.22 2.38
C ILE A 132 -5.64 0.71 2.35
N THR A 133 -5.89 0.08 3.49
CA THR A 133 -6.01 -1.37 3.61
C THR A 133 -7.20 -1.90 2.83
N GLY A 134 -8.35 -1.26 2.93
CA GLY A 134 -9.55 -1.65 2.22
C GLY A 134 -9.44 -1.54 0.69
N VAL A 135 -8.85 -0.46 0.19
CA VAL A 135 -8.55 -0.34 -1.26
C VAL A 135 -7.63 -1.46 -1.71
N ASN A 136 -6.58 -1.77 -0.94
CA ASN A 136 -5.64 -2.84 -1.28
C ASN A 136 -6.29 -4.22 -1.31
N GLU A 137 -7.22 -4.49 -0.39
CA GLU A 137 -8.01 -5.73 -0.40
C GLU A 137 -8.88 -5.85 -1.65
N VAL A 138 -9.53 -4.78 -2.08
CA VAL A 138 -10.32 -4.77 -3.31
C VAL A 138 -9.43 -4.93 -4.53
N ILE A 139 -8.25 -4.28 -4.57
CA ILE A 139 -7.26 -4.47 -5.65
C ILE A 139 -6.83 -5.94 -5.74
N LYS A 140 -6.51 -6.55 -4.61
CA LYS A 140 -6.12 -7.97 -4.56
C LYS A 140 -7.24 -8.87 -5.05
N PHE A 141 -8.45 -8.67 -4.55
CA PHE A 141 -9.63 -9.44 -4.94
C PHE A 141 -9.94 -9.31 -6.43
N LEU A 142 -9.96 -8.10 -6.98
CA LEU A 142 -10.23 -7.86 -8.40
C LEU A 142 -9.08 -8.28 -9.32
N GLY A 143 -7.85 -8.27 -8.82
CA GLY A 143 -6.66 -8.74 -9.53
C GLY A 143 -6.74 -10.23 -9.90
N GLU A 144 -7.39 -11.07 -9.09
CA GLU A 144 -7.65 -12.48 -9.38
C GLU A 144 -8.53 -12.65 -10.65
N TYR A 145 -9.33 -11.63 -10.97
CA TYR A 145 -10.20 -11.59 -12.14
C TYR A 145 -9.64 -10.72 -13.28
N ASN A 146 -8.36 -10.36 -13.24
CA ASN A 146 -7.67 -9.51 -14.22
C ASN A 146 -8.21 -8.07 -14.34
N PHE A 147 -8.88 -7.54 -13.32
CA PHE A 147 -9.24 -6.12 -13.28
C PHE A 147 -8.07 -5.28 -12.74
N GLY A 148 -7.88 -4.11 -13.35
CA GLY A 148 -6.84 -3.18 -12.93
C GLY A 148 -7.19 -2.39 -11.66
N PRO A 149 -6.17 -1.74 -11.02
CA PRO A 149 -6.35 -0.97 -9.79
C PRO A 149 -7.39 0.16 -9.88
N ALA A 150 -7.57 0.77 -11.05
CA ALA A 150 -8.55 1.83 -11.27
C ALA A 150 -9.99 1.38 -10.94
N HIS A 151 -10.34 0.14 -11.30
CA HIS A 151 -11.64 -0.43 -10.99
C HIS A 151 -11.83 -0.63 -9.48
N ALA A 152 -10.79 -1.10 -8.80
CA ALA A 152 -10.81 -1.28 -7.35
C ALA A 152 -11.03 0.04 -6.61
N ILE A 153 -10.35 1.10 -7.04
CA ILE A 153 -10.51 2.44 -6.47
C ILE A 153 -11.93 2.95 -6.68
N SER A 154 -12.51 2.78 -7.87
CA SER A 154 -13.88 3.20 -8.16
C SER A 154 -14.90 2.45 -7.32
N VAL A 155 -14.74 1.13 -7.18
CA VAL A 155 -15.62 0.31 -6.35
C VAL A 155 -15.48 0.67 -4.87
N TRP A 156 -14.26 0.86 -4.38
CA TRP A 156 -14.02 1.29 -3.00
C TRP A 156 -14.66 2.65 -2.72
N SER A 157 -14.52 3.61 -3.64
CA SER A 157 -15.13 4.94 -3.51
C SER A 157 -16.66 4.90 -3.44
N ALA A 158 -17.28 3.87 -4.03
CA ALA A 158 -18.75 3.72 -4.04
C ALA A 158 -19.28 2.93 -2.84
N PHE A 159 -18.55 1.93 -2.34
CA PHE A 159 -19.06 0.94 -1.39
C PHE A 159 -18.21 0.76 -0.14
N GLU A 160 -17.03 1.40 -0.07
CA GLU A 160 -16.10 1.33 1.07
C GLU A 160 -15.90 -0.11 1.59
N HIS A 161 -16.14 -0.35 2.87
CA HIS A 161 -15.98 -1.67 3.51
C HIS A 161 -16.89 -2.77 2.95
N ASP A 162 -18.00 -2.42 2.33
CA ASP A 162 -18.92 -3.38 1.70
C ASP A 162 -18.52 -3.77 0.26
N SER A 163 -17.44 -3.19 -0.29
CA SER A 163 -17.02 -3.37 -1.68
C SER A 163 -16.96 -4.82 -2.12
N ILE A 164 -16.23 -5.67 -1.41
CA ILE A 164 -16.06 -7.09 -1.77
C ILE A 164 -17.39 -7.85 -1.64
N LYS A 165 -18.18 -7.55 -0.62
CA LYS A 165 -19.50 -8.15 -0.42
C LYS A 165 -20.46 -7.80 -1.55
N GLN A 166 -20.47 -6.53 -1.96
CA GLN A 166 -21.30 -6.05 -3.07
C GLN A 166 -20.90 -6.71 -4.39
N ILE A 167 -19.60 -6.80 -4.70
CA ILE A 167 -19.11 -7.48 -5.89
C ILE A 167 -19.51 -8.96 -5.90
N LYS A 168 -19.36 -9.66 -4.77
CA LYS A 168 -19.76 -11.08 -4.66
C LYS A 168 -21.25 -11.29 -4.82
N THR A 169 -22.07 -10.33 -4.37
CA THR A 169 -23.53 -10.41 -4.47
C THR A 169 -24.01 -10.03 -5.86
N ASN A 170 -23.40 -9.04 -6.49
CA ASN A 170 -23.75 -8.55 -7.81
C ASN A 170 -22.52 -8.16 -8.64
N PRO A 171 -21.91 -9.07 -9.41
CA PRO A 171 -20.72 -8.78 -10.23
C PRO A 171 -20.94 -7.69 -11.29
N TYR A 172 -22.20 -7.41 -11.68
CA TYR A 172 -22.52 -6.37 -12.68
C TYR A 172 -22.21 -4.94 -12.19
N ILE A 173 -21.95 -4.75 -10.90
CA ILE A 173 -21.46 -3.48 -10.34
C ILE A 173 -20.17 -3.03 -11.02
N LEU A 174 -19.32 -3.96 -11.42
CA LEU A 174 -18.08 -3.66 -12.14
C LEU A 174 -18.33 -3.02 -13.51
N CYS A 175 -19.45 -3.36 -14.17
CA CYS A 175 -19.85 -2.75 -15.44
C CYS A 175 -20.33 -1.30 -15.25
N LEU A 176 -20.99 -1.00 -14.13
CA LEU A 176 -21.45 0.37 -13.81
C LEU A 176 -20.28 1.31 -13.52
N SER A 177 -19.20 0.81 -12.91
CA SER A 177 -17.98 1.59 -12.67
C SER A 177 -17.24 1.93 -13.98
N LEU A 178 -17.40 1.13 -15.03
CA LEU A 178 -16.83 1.40 -16.36
C LEU A 178 -17.57 2.50 -17.11
N ILE A 179 -18.87 2.66 -16.89
CA ILE A 179 -19.70 3.67 -17.58
C ILE A 179 -19.40 5.08 -17.06
N HIS A 180 -19.02 5.23 -15.78
CA HIS A 180 -18.68 6.52 -15.19
C HIS A 180 -17.26 7.04 -15.54
N ILE A 181 -16.40 6.20 -16.11
CA ILE A 181 -15.05 6.59 -16.58
C ILE A 181 -15.10 7.11 -18.03
N SER A 182 -16.23 7.02 -18.71
CA SER A 182 -16.38 7.34 -20.14
C SER A 182 -17.05 8.68 -20.42
N GLU A 183 -17.21 9.57 -19.47
CA GLU A 183 -17.65 10.93 -19.77
C GLU A 183 -16.43 11.86 -19.96
N PRO A 184 -16.36 12.58 -21.10
CA PRO A 184 -15.25 13.43 -21.47
C PRO A 184 -15.14 14.70 -20.62
#